data_fd175b2cf7d5df824ef7b95d730d4021
#
_entry.id   fd175b2cf7d5df824ef7b95d730d4021
#
_cell.length_a   1.000
_cell.length_b   1.000
_cell.length_c   1.000
_cell.angle_alpha   90.00
_cell.angle_beta   90.00
_cell.angle_gamma   90.00
#
_symmetry.space_group_name_H-M   'P 1'
#
loop_
_entity.id
_entity.type
_entity.pdbx_description
1 polymer ?
#
loop_
_entity_poly.entity_id
_entity_poly.type
_entity_poly.pdbx_seq_one_letter_code
_entity_poly.pdbx_strand_id
1 'polypeptide(L)'
;MNDKSANNGKKRLLKIAAIILTVFAVLVLFDIALEKGLSDRPRQEDTGTREPIFLFNPDYDFDIFTDEAYLDLDRSLHFSDDGGTSTAILTDDNSYNSAHRTARFFREYFSSVIMGDSDKYNSLFTEAYIKKNGAKDRFTMQMIYDMEAILLRYEDCDDGTTLYEFEVRYAIRRNNGTFRDDLDSGVTRPQLYVLSENPDTGAILVAAISDIKQR
;
A
#
# COMPACT_ATOMS: atom_id res chain seq x y z
N MET A 1 -14.91 23.40 -62.06
CA MET A 1 -13.51 23.44 -61.56
C MET A 1 -13.44 23.40 -60.04
N ASN A 2 -14.00 22.37 -59.35
CA ASN A 2 -14.03 22.41 -57.85
C ASN A 2 -13.81 21.06 -57.16
N ASP A 3 -13.34 20.03 -57.87
CA ASP A 3 -13.26 18.67 -57.29
C ASP A 3 -11.86 18.27 -56.67
N LYS A 4 -10.83 19.03 -57.05
CA LYS A 4 -9.45 18.73 -56.56
C LYS A 4 -9.17 19.24 -55.14
N SER A 5 -9.87 20.28 -54.66
CA SER A 5 -9.68 20.88 -53.34
C SER A 5 -10.27 20.00 -52.22
N ALA A 6 -11.45 19.41 -52.43
CA ALA A 6 -12.14 18.57 -51.47
C ALA A 6 -11.40 17.24 -51.20
N ASN A 7 -10.72 16.69 -52.22
CA ASN A 7 -9.97 15.44 -52.10
C ASN A 7 -8.64 15.61 -51.31
N ASN A 8 -8.00 16.79 -51.37
CA ASN A 8 -6.80 17.10 -50.60
C ASN A 8 -7.10 17.28 -49.09
N GLY A 9 -8.25 17.85 -48.75
CA GLY A 9 -8.71 17.98 -47.35
C GLY A 9 -8.97 16.64 -46.70
N LYS A 10 -9.66 15.74 -47.40
CA LYS A 10 -9.92 14.37 -46.91
C LYS A 10 -8.62 13.57 -46.68
N LYS A 11 -7.66 13.66 -47.59
CA LYS A 11 -6.35 12.99 -47.45
C LYS A 11 -5.52 13.54 -46.28
N ARG A 12 -5.61 14.85 -46.00
CA ARG A 12 -4.95 15.46 -44.82
C ARG A 12 -5.60 15.03 -43.52
N LEU A 13 -6.93 14.99 -43.46
CA LEU A 13 -7.69 14.49 -42.28
C LEU A 13 -7.37 13.02 -41.99
N LEU A 14 -7.31 12.18 -43.04
CA LEU A 14 -6.94 10.76 -42.87
C LEU A 14 -5.51 10.57 -42.33
N LYS A 15 -4.57 11.39 -42.79
CA LYS A 15 -3.18 11.35 -42.27
C LYS A 15 -3.10 11.80 -40.81
N ILE A 16 -3.83 12.85 -40.43
CA ILE A 16 -3.87 13.31 -39.01
C ILE A 16 -4.51 12.26 -38.13
N ALA A 17 -5.63 11.66 -38.56
CA ALA A 17 -6.28 10.57 -37.84
C ALA A 17 -5.34 9.33 -37.64
N ALA A 18 -4.59 8.97 -38.69
CA ALA A 18 -3.62 7.87 -38.63
C ALA A 18 -2.48 8.18 -37.63
N ILE A 19 -1.98 9.42 -37.63
CA ILE A 19 -0.91 9.85 -36.68
C ILE A 19 -1.44 9.80 -35.24
N ILE A 20 -2.65 10.30 -34.97
CA ILE A 20 -3.26 10.27 -33.65
C ILE A 20 -3.45 8.82 -33.19
N LEU A 21 -3.90 7.92 -34.04
CA LEU A 21 -4.09 6.51 -33.71
C LEU A 21 -2.78 5.82 -33.40
N THR A 22 -1.70 6.17 -34.14
CA THR A 22 -0.37 5.61 -33.91
C THR A 22 0.22 6.10 -32.58
N VAL A 23 0.06 7.40 -32.27
CA VAL A 23 0.51 7.96 -30.97
C VAL A 23 -0.25 7.31 -29.82
N PHE A 24 -1.55 7.14 -29.96
CA PHE A 24 -2.37 6.48 -28.93
C PHE A 24 -1.96 5.01 -28.72
N ALA A 25 -1.70 4.27 -29.81
CA ALA A 25 -1.21 2.89 -29.72
C ALA A 25 0.18 2.80 -29.04
N VAL A 26 1.07 3.75 -29.32
CA VAL A 26 2.38 3.82 -28.67
C VAL A 26 2.26 4.13 -27.18
N LEU A 27 1.36 5.04 -26.78
CA LEU A 27 1.11 5.36 -25.39
C LEU A 27 0.55 4.14 -24.62
N VAL A 28 -0.43 3.44 -25.20
CA VAL A 28 -0.99 2.21 -24.59
C VAL A 28 0.08 1.10 -24.46
N LEU A 29 0.94 0.94 -25.46
CA LEU A 29 2.04 -0.03 -25.39
C LEU A 29 3.11 0.38 -24.38
N PHE A 30 3.32 1.68 -24.19
CA PHE A 30 4.24 2.21 -23.18
C PHE A 30 3.70 2.01 -21.76
N ASP A 31 2.40 2.22 -21.53
CA ASP A 31 1.75 1.93 -20.23
C ASP A 31 1.82 0.43 -19.91
N ILE A 32 1.54 -0.45 -20.88
CA ILE A 32 1.69 -1.91 -20.70
C ILE A 32 3.15 -2.31 -20.45
N ALA A 33 4.12 -1.64 -21.07
CA ALA A 33 5.54 -1.91 -20.84
C ALA A 33 6.02 -1.39 -19.48
N LEU A 34 5.49 -0.25 -19.00
CA LEU A 34 5.73 0.27 -17.66
C LEU A 34 5.12 -0.64 -16.60
N GLU A 35 3.87 -1.09 -16.76
CA GLU A 35 3.26 -2.05 -15.84
C GLU A 35 4.04 -3.37 -15.77
N LYS A 36 4.53 -3.89 -16.89
CA LYS A 36 5.40 -5.08 -16.91
C LYS A 36 6.79 -4.83 -16.33
N GLY A 37 7.39 -3.68 -16.58
CA GLY A 37 8.74 -3.34 -16.09
C GLY A 37 8.78 -3.05 -14.59
N LEU A 38 7.70 -2.58 -13.97
CA LEU A 38 7.57 -2.42 -12.52
C LEU A 38 7.19 -3.73 -11.80
N SER A 39 6.65 -4.71 -12.56
CA SER A 39 6.18 -6.00 -12.02
C SER A 39 7.28 -7.09 -11.97
N ASP A 40 8.49 -6.84 -12.49
CA ASP A 40 9.50 -7.90 -12.71
C ASP A 40 10.44 -8.19 -11.53
N ARG A 41 10.12 -7.73 -10.31
CA ARG A 41 10.69 -8.37 -9.13
C ARG A 41 9.79 -9.55 -8.77
N PRO A 42 10.31 -10.79 -8.72
CA PRO A 42 9.50 -11.93 -8.29
C PRO A 42 9.12 -11.72 -6.83
N ARG A 43 7.97 -11.09 -6.60
CA ARG A 43 7.34 -10.98 -5.29
C ARG A 43 6.80 -12.37 -4.97
N GLN A 44 7.35 -13.01 -3.97
CA GLN A 44 6.84 -14.30 -3.51
C GLN A 44 5.53 -14.05 -2.75
N GLU A 45 4.40 -14.29 -3.42
CA GLU A 45 3.08 -14.22 -2.79
C GLU A 45 2.75 -15.55 -2.10
N ASP A 46 2.28 -15.47 -0.85
CA ASP A 46 1.81 -16.64 -0.12
C ASP A 46 0.38 -17.00 -0.57
N THR A 47 0.21 -18.22 -1.05
CA THR A 47 -1.09 -18.77 -1.44
C THR A 47 -1.94 -19.24 -0.25
N GLY A 48 -1.45 -19.13 0.98
CA GLY A 48 -2.18 -19.47 2.20
C GLY A 48 -2.43 -20.97 2.42
N THR A 49 -1.70 -21.84 1.75
CA THR A 49 -1.94 -23.29 1.76
C THR A 49 -1.13 -24.07 2.78
N ARG A 50 -0.17 -23.41 3.46
CA ARG A 50 0.65 -24.07 4.47
C ARG A 50 0.82 -23.19 5.72
N GLU A 51 1.07 -23.82 6.88
CA GLU A 51 1.43 -23.09 8.10
C GLU A 51 2.81 -22.43 7.95
N PRO A 52 2.97 -21.16 8.36
CA PRO A 52 4.25 -20.47 8.32
C PRO A 52 5.30 -21.13 9.21
N ILE A 53 6.55 -21.02 8.80
CA ILE A 53 7.69 -21.55 9.58
C ILE A 53 8.51 -20.38 10.10
N PHE A 54 8.57 -20.23 11.44
CA PHE A 54 9.36 -19.19 12.08
C PHE A 54 10.75 -19.73 12.45
N LEU A 55 11.76 -19.29 11.70
CA LEU A 55 13.15 -19.65 11.90
C LEU A 55 13.86 -18.76 12.93
N PHE A 56 13.20 -17.70 13.39
CA PHE A 56 13.75 -16.70 14.30
C PHE A 56 12.97 -16.68 15.60
N ASN A 57 13.68 -16.77 16.71
CA ASN A 57 13.07 -16.62 18.02
C ASN A 57 12.75 -15.15 18.30
N PRO A 58 11.65 -14.86 19.04
CA PRO A 58 11.38 -13.51 19.53
C PRO A 58 12.53 -12.98 20.39
N ASP A 59 13.04 -11.81 20.04
CA ASP A 59 14.03 -11.08 20.81
C ASP A 59 13.55 -9.63 20.97
N TYR A 60 13.12 -9.27 22.17
CA TYR A 60 12.52 -7.97 22.48
C TYR A 60 13.56 -6.87 22.71
N ASP A 61 14.82 -7.23 22.83
CA ASP A 61 15.94 -6.31 23.04
C ASP A 61 16.75 -6.10 21.76
N PHE A 62 16.41 -6.82 20.66
CA PHE A 62 17.11 -6.70 19.40
C PHE A 62 16.74 -5.41 18.67
N ASP A 63 17.74 -4.56 18.46
CA ASP A 63 17.60 -3.36 17.63
C ASP A 63 17.76 -3.71 16.15
N ILE A 64 16.65 -3.69 15.42
CA ILE A 64 16.61 -4.01 13.99
C ILE A 64 17.42 -3.04 13.12
N PHE A 65 17.70 -1.83 13.60
CA PHE A 65 18.50 -0.83 12.88
C PHE A 65 20.01 -1.13 12.94
N THR A 66 20.43 -2.18 13.63
CA THR A 66 21.80 -2.71 13.57
C THR A 66 22.00 -3.78 12.48
N ASP A 67 20.92 -4.26 11.82
CA ASP A 67 20.98 -5.23 10.71
C ASP A 67 21.20 -4.48 9.39
N GLU A 68 22.46 -4.45 8.90
CA GLU A 68 22.83 -3.76 7.65
C GLU A 68 21.98 -4.24 6.47
N ALA A 69 21.71 -5.55 6.38
CA ALA A 69 20.93 -6.09 5.28
C ALA A 69 19.43 -5.72 5.35
N TYR A 70 18.91 -5.31 6.52
CA TYR A 70 17.60 -4.69 6.62
C TYR A 70 17.66 -3.21 6.20
N LEU A 71 18.73 -2.50 6.56
CA LEU A 71 18.90 -1.10 6.20
C LEU A 71 19.02 -0.89 4.68
N ASP A 72 19.48 -1.89 3.93
CA ASP A 72 19.60 -1.87 2.47
C ASP A 72 18.27 -2.14 1.74
N LEU A 73 17.20 -2.54 2.45
CA LEU A 73 15.89 -2.78 1.85
C LEU A 73 15.11 -1.47 1.65
N ASP A 74 14.11 -1.52 0.76
CA ASP A 74 13.18 -0.40 0.61
C ASP A 74 12.23 -0.32 1.82
N ARG A 75 12.49 0.65 2.69
CA ARG A 75 11.72 0.92 3.90
C ARG A 75 10.80 2.12 3.74
N SER A 76 10.62 2.58 2.51
CA SER A 76 9.70 3.66 2.18
C SER A 76 8.26 3.13 2.14
N LEU A 77 7.33 3.96 2.55
CA LEU A 77 5.91 3.73 2.30
C LEU A 77 5.54 4.26 0.92
N HIS A 78 5.18 3.38 0.02
CA HIS A 78 4.59 3.71 -1.28
C HIS A 78 3.08 3.89 -1.12
N PHE A 79 2.64 5.14 -1.07
CA PHE A 79 1.24 5.49 -0.92
C PHE A 79 0.65 5.93 -2.26
N SER A 80 -0.50 5.37 -2.62
CA SER A 80 -1.24 5.76 -3.84
C SER A 80 -2.66 6.17 -3.46
N ASP A 81 -3.08 7.35 -3.94
CA ASP A 81 -4.44 7.86 -3.88
C ASP A 81 -4.96 8.16 -5.30
N ASP A 82 -6.13 8.77 -5.41
CA ASP A 82 -6.73 9.16 -6.70
C ASP A 82 -5.89 10.17 -7.49
N GLY A 83 -4.92 10.83 -6.85
CA GLY A 83 -4.03 11.84 -7.43
C GLY A 83 -2.69 11.31 -7.90
N GLY A 84 -2.35 10.04 -7.66
CA GLY A 84 -1.09 9.45 -8.05
C GLY A 84 -0.36 8.73 -6.92
N THR A 85 0.86 8.29 -7.19
CA THR A 85 1.70 7.59 -6.23
C THR A 85 2.66 8.56 -5.56
N SER A 86 2.69 8.54 -4.23
CA SER A 86 3.70 9.23 -3.43
C SER A 86 4.56 8.23 -2.66
N THR A 87 5.84 8.55 -2.45
CA THR A 87 6.75 7.74 -1.64
C THR A 87 7.12 8.53 -0.40
N ALA A 88 7.00 7.90 0.77
CA ALA A 88 7.37 8.50 2.04
C ALA A 88 8.37 7.62 2.79
N ILE A 89 9.39 8.22 3.40
CA ILE A 89 10.29 7.53 4.32
C ILE A 89 9.65 7.54 5.70
N LEU A 90 9.67 6.42 6.43
CA LEU A 90 9.01 6.29 7.73
C LEU A 90 9.68 7.10 8.86
N THR A 91 10.94 7.47 8.69
CA THR A 91 11.72 8.23 9.68
C THR A 91 11.90 9.68 9.22
N ASP A 92 11.57 10.63 10.08
CA ASP A 92 11.96 12.07 10.13
C ASP A 92 11.76 12.95 8.88
N ASP A 93 11.05 12.51 7.85
CA ASP A 93 10.82 13.36 6.69
C ASP A 93 9.68 14.36 6.94
N ASN A 94 10.05 15.65 7.04
CA ASN A 94 9.10 16.75 7.20
C ASN A 94 8.21 16.98 5.94
N SER A 95 8.54 16.39 4.79
CA SER A 95 7.71 16.42 3.57
C SER A 95 6.33 15.80 3.82
N TYR A 96 6.24 14.97 4.85
CA TYR A 96 5.06 14.24 5.26
C TYR A 96 3.91 15.12 5.80
N ASN A 97 4.22 16.32 6.26
CA ASN A 97 3.20 17.23 6.81
C ASN A 97 2.20 17.72 5.75
N SER A 98 2.57 17.67 4.46
CA SER A 98 1.69 18.01 3.34
C SER A 98 0.96 16.82 2.73
N ALA A 99 1.26 15.58 3.17
CA ALA A 99 0.64 14.39 2.65
C ALA A 99 -0.83 14.24 3.06
N HIS A 100 -1.58 13.46 2.29
CA HIS A 100 -2.96 13.12 2.62
C HIS A 100 -3.08 12.53 4.03
N ARG A 101 -4.21 12.76 4.71
CA ARG A 101 -4.41 12.35 6.11
C ARG A 101 -4.27 10.84 6.32
N THR A 102 -4.76 10.04 5.37
CA THR A 102 -4.64 8.58 5.41
C THR A 102 -3.19 8.12 5.19
N ALA A 103 -2.39 8.85 4.39
CA ALA A 103 -0.96 8.58 4.27
C ALA A 103 -0.22 8.80 5.60
N ARG A 104 -0.57 9.86 6.35
CA ARG A 104 -0.05 10.08 7.72
C ARG A 104 -0.47 8.98 8.68
N PHE A 105 -1.71 8.50 8.57
CA PHE A 105 -2.18 7.35 9.33
C PHE A 105 -1.32 6.12 9.07
N PHE A 106 -1.08 5.73 7.81
CA PHE A 106 -0.26 4.57 7.50
C PHE A 106 1.19 4.71 7.96
N ARG A 107 1.76 5.92 7.93
CA ARG A 107 3.06 6.17 8.53
C ARG A 107 3.07 5.83 10.02
N GLU A 108 2.10 6.32 10.79
CA GLU A 108 2.01 6.02 12.23
C GLU A 108 1.80 4.52 12.46
N TYR A 109 0.96 3.89 11.65
CA TYR A 109 0.70 2.47 11.70
C TYR A 109 2.00 1.66 11.50
N PHE A 110 2.69 1.86 10.38
CA PHE A 110 3.92 1.14 10.10
C PHE A 110 5.04 1.48 11.08
N SER A 111 5.15 2.74 11.52
CA SER A 111 6.11 3.12 12.56
C SER A 111 5.88 2.36 13.85
N SER A 112 4.62 2.21 14.31
CA SER A 112 4.31 1.43 15.51
C SER A 112 4.70 -0.04 15.37
N VAL A 113 4.52 -0.62 14.18
CA VAL A 113 4.92 -2.00 13.88
C VAL A 113 6.44 -2.17 13.85
N ILE A 114 7.15 -1.27 13.15
CA ILE A 114 8.62 -1.29 13.09
C ILE A 114 9.22 -1.19 14.49
N MET A 115 8.69 -0.31 15.32
CA MET A 115 9.20 -0.07 16.68
C MET A 115 8.74 -1.11 17.72
N GLY A 116 7.84 -2.04 17.36
CA GLY A 116 7.29 -3.01 18.31
C GLY A 116 6.38 -2.36 19.37
N ASP A 117 5.83 -1.17 19.06
CA ASP A 117 4.97 -0.41 19.97
C ASP A 117 3.52 -0.92 19.89
N SER A 118 3.24 -1.97 20.66
CA SER A 118 1.91 -2.61 20.69
C SER A 118 0.83 -1.67 21.26
N ASP A 119 1.15 -0.76 22.17
CA ASP A 119 0.20 0.18 22.75
C ASP A 119 -0.23 1.22 21.69
N LYS A 120 0.76 1.82 21.02
CA LYS A 120 0.49 2.74 19.90
C LYS A 120 -0.26 2.02 18.78
N TYR A 121 0.18 0.82 18.39
CA TYR A 121 -0.50 0.00 17.40
C TYR A 121 -1.98 -0.19 17.74
N ASN A 122 -2.30 -0.68 18.95
CA ASN A 122 -3.67 -0.92 19.38
C ASN A 122 -4.51 0.37 19.42
N SER A 123 -3.91 1.52 19.70
CA SER A 123 -4.60 2.82 19.72
C SER A 123 -5.06 3.30 18.33
N LEU A 124 -4.56 2.69 17.26
CA LEU A 124 -4.93 2.99 15.87
C LEU A 124 -6.16 2.22 15.38
N PHE A 125 -6.82 1.46 16.24
CA PHE A 125 -7.99 0.66 15.90
C PHE A 125 -9.26 1.18 16.60
N THR A 126 -10.41 0.99 15.95
CA THR A 126 -11.69 1.31 16.58
C THR A 126 -11.97 0.38 17.76
N GLU A 127 -12.71 0.87 18.75
CA GLU A 127 -13.15 0.04 19.88
C GLU A 127 -13.92 -1.21 19.40
N ALA A 128 -14.73 -1.06 18.35
CA ALA A 128 -15.49 -2.17 17.77
C ALA A 128 -14.56 -3.25 17.20
N TYR A 129 -13.47 -2.85 16.53
CA TYR A 129 -12.46 -3.78 16.04
C TYR A 129 -11.78 -4.53 17.18
N ILE A 130 -11.30 -3.80 18.20
CA ILE A 130 -10.63 -4.39 19.37
C ILE A 130 -11.57 -5.33 20.14
N LYS A 131 -12.83 -4.94 20.32
CA LYS A 131 -13.83 -5.79 20.99
C LYS A 131 -14.07 -7.11 20.24
N LYS A 132 -14.03 -7.07 18.90
CA LYS A 132 -14.30 -8.25 18.05
C LYS A 132 -13.08 -9.17 17.94
N ASN A 133 -11.89 -8.59 17.76
CA ASN A 133 -10.69 -9.35 17.36
C ASN A 133 -9.66 -9.49 18.51
N GLY A 134 -9.83 -8.73 19.61
CA GLY A 134 -8.84 -8.58 20.67
C GLY A 134 -7.81 -7.51 20.35
N ALA A 135 -7.17 -6.97 21.38
CA ALA A 135 -5.98 -6.17 21.22
C ALA A 135 -4.80 -7.08 20.85
N LYS A 136 -3.87 -6.57 20.04
CA LYS A 136 -2.64 -7.27 19.72
C LYS A 136 -1.75 -7.32 20.95
N ASP A 137 -1.25 -8.51 21.31
CA ASP A 137 -0.27 -8.70 22.33
C ASP A 137 1.05 -7.98 22.02
N ARG A 138 1.92 -7.88 23.01
CA ARG A 138 3.27 -7.34 22.82
C ARG A 138 4.00 -8.13 21.74
N PHE A 139 4.58 -7.40 20.79
CA PHE A 139 5.40 -7.95 19.71
C PHE A 139 6.77 -7.27 19.66
N THR A 140 7.75 -7.92 19.05
CA THR A 140 9.10 -7.39 18.87
C THR A 140 9.12 -6.30 17.79
N MET A 141 10.19 -5.52 17.71
CA MET A 141 10.46 -4.70 16.53
C MET A 141 10.40 -5.57 15.27
N GLN A 142 9.76 -5.04 14.20
CA GLN A 142 9.53 -5.80 12.96
C GLN A 142 10.30 -5.18 11.79
N MET A 143 11.08 -6.00 11.10
CA MET A 143 11.84 -5.61 9.91
C MET A 143 10.94 -5.57 8.69
N ILE A 144 9.95 -4.66 8.66
CA ILE A 144 9.05 -4.52 7.51
C ILE A 144 9.68 -3.68 6.41
N TYR A 145 9.39 -4.06 5.16
CA TYR A 145 9.90 -3.41 3.95
C TYR A 145 8.94 -3.62 2.78
N ASP A 146 9.18 -2.95 1.64
CA ASP A 146 8.30 -2.95 0.45
C ASP A 146 6.85 -2.64 0.83
N MET A 147 6.66 -1.57 1.62
CA MET A 147 5.36 -1.17 2.13
C MET A 147 4.57 -0.40 1.08
N GLU A 148 3.36 -0.87 0.80
CA GLU A 148 2.41 -0.22 -0.11
C GLU A 148 1.06 -0.02 0.56
N ALA A 149 0.43 1.13 0.32
CA ALA A 149 -0.97 1.41 0.68
C ALA A 149 -1.65 2.08 -0.51
N ILE A 150 -2.58 1.39 -1.14
CA ILE A 150 -3.27 1.81 -2.37
C ILE A 150 -4.72 2.06 -2.04
N LEU A 151 -5.20 3.31 -2.21
CA LEU A 151 -6.59 3.66 -2.05
C LEU A 151 -7.41 3.02 -3.17
N LEU A 152 -8.37 2.17 -2.82
CA LEU A 152 -9.28 1.53 -3.75
C LEU A 152 -10.57 2.33 -3.92
N ARG A 153 -11.11 2.84 -2.82
CA ARG A 153 -12.30 3.70 -2.80
C ARG A 153 -12.46 4.41 -1.46
N TYR A 154 -13.29 5.42 -1.44
CA TYR A 154 -13.80 6.03 -0.21
C TYR A 154 -15.31 6.30 -0.33
N GLU A 155 -15.98 6.43 0.81
CA GLU A 155 -17.42 6.64 0.90
C GLU A 155 -17.74 7.54 2.10
N ASP A 156 -18.51 8.60 1.86
CA ASP A 156 -19.05 9.44 2.91
C ASP A 156 -20.40 8.86 3.37
N CYS A 157 -20.49 8.55 4.67
CA CYS A 157 -21.68 7.97 5.28
C CYS A 157 -22.67 9.07 5.75
N ASP A 158 -23.94 8.70 5.92
CA ASP A 158 -25.00 9.63 6.34
C ASP A 158 -24.76 10.26 7.74
N ASP A 159 -23.97 9.60 8.60
CA ASP A 159 -23.59 10.08 9.93
C ASP A 159 -22.39 11.02 9.92
N GLY A 160 -21.88 11.36 8.74
CA GLY A 160 -20.70 12.21 8.53
C GLY A 160 -19.36 11.48 8.63
N THR A 161 -19.35 10.18 8.92
CA THR A 161 -18.14 9.36 8.90
C THR A 161 -17.69 9.15 7.46
N THR A 162 -16.39 9.24 7.18
CA THR A 162 -15.82 8.81 5.90
C THR A 162 -15.11 7.48 6.07
N LEU A 163 -15.44 6.52 5.21
CA LEU A 163 -14.77 5.22 5.13
C LEU A 163 -13.81 5.20 3.94
N TYR A 164 -12.60 4.70 4.16
CA TYR A 164 -11.60 4.51 3.13
C TYR A 164 -11.23 3.03 3.04
N GLU A 165 -11.18 2.46 1.84
CA GLU A 165 -10.71 1.11 1.61
C GLU A 165 -9.35 1.13 0.93
N PHE A 166 -8.37 0.48 1.54
CA PHE A 166 -7.01 0.37 1.05
C PHE A 166 -6.61 -1.08 0.85
N GLU A 167 -5.93 -1.36 -0.25
CA GLU A 167 -5.09 -2.54 -0.34
C GLU A 167 -3.74 -2.21 0.29
N VAL A 168 -3.32 -3.03 1.26
CA VAL A 168 -2.07 -2.85 1.99
C VAL A 168 -1.20 -4.07 1.81
N ARG A 169 0.09 -3.85 1.47
CA ARG A 169 1.09 -4.89 1.27
C ARG A 169 2.37 -4.50 1.98
N TYR A 170 3.05 -5.48 2.51
CA TYR A 170 4.42 -5.37 3.04
C TYR A 170 5.01 -6.75 3.24
N ALA A 171 6.33 -6.83 3.34
CA ALA A 171 7.04 -8.03 3.73
C ALA A 171 7.73 -7.84 5.09
N ILE A 172 8.00 -8.94 5.81
CA ILE A 172 8.79 -8.95 7.05
C ILE A 172 10.03 -9.79 6.80
N ARG A 173 11.24 -9.19 6.90
CA ARG A 173 12.51 -9.87 6.57
C ARG A 173 12.80 -11.07 7.48
N ARG A 174 12.65 -10.92 8.79
CA ARG A 174 12.90 -11.97 9.79
C ARG A 174 11.65 -12.12 10.66
N ASN A 175 10.57 -12.61 10.06
CA ASN A 175 9.33 -12.81 10.80
C ASN A 175 9.54 -13.89 11.88
N ASN A 176 9.22 -13.54 13.11
CA ASN A 176 9.28 -14.41 14.28
C ASN A 176 7.89 -14.78 14.84
N GLY A 177 6.82 -14.43 14.10
CA GLY A 177 5.44 -14.76 14.44
C GLY A 177 4.81 -13.87 15.52
N THR A 178 5.55 -12.98 16.19
CA THR A 178 4.96 -12.16 17.26
C THR A 178 3.98 -11.11 16.74
N PHE A 179 4.18 -10.60 15.51
CA PHE A 179 3.28 -9.65 14.85
C PHE A 179 2.37 -10.33 13.83
N ARG A 180 2.94 -11.01 12.85
CA ARG A 180 2.22 -11.79 11.83
C ARG A 180 2.59 -13.26 12.00
N ASP A 181 1.63 -14.05 12.48
CA ASP A 181 1.76 -15.49 12.67
C ASP A 181 1.23 -16.31 11.50
N ASP A 182 0.82 -15.63 10.43
CA ASP A 182 0.23 -16.17 9.22
C ASP A 182 1.13 -16.05 7.98
N LEU A 183 2.35 -15.47 8.10
CA LEU A 183 3.28 -15.25 7.00
C LEU A 183 4.66 -15.80 7.27
N ASP A 184 5.29 -16.41 6.25
CA ASP A 184 6.73 -16.66 6.24
C ASP A 184 7.55 -15.36 6.09
N SER A 185 8.83 -15.42 6.48
CA SER A 185 9.76 -14.31 6.24
C SER A 185 9.91 -14.00 4.75
N GLY A 186 9.85 -12.72 4.40
CA GLY A 186 10.02 -12.25 3.02
C GLY A 186 8.82 -12.46 2.10
N VAL A 187 7.70 -12.96 2.64
CA VAL A 187 6.46 -13.18 1.88
C VAL A 187 5.50 -12.02 2.10
N THR A 188 4.78 -11.61 1.07
CA THR A 188 3.69 -10.62 1.15
C THR A 188 2.33 -11.31 1.00
N ARG A 189 1.35 -10.85 1.77
CA ARG A 189 -0.06 -11.18 1.60
C ARG A 189 -0.86 -9.89 1.61
N PRO A 190 -1.43 -9.48 0.44
CA PRO A 190 -2.25 -8.29 0.38
C PRO A 190 -3.46 -8.39 1.30
N GLN A 191 -3.74 -7.31 2.03
CA GLN A 191 -4.90 -7.22 2.90
C GLN A 191 -5.72 -5.98 2.58
N LEU A 192 -7.05 -6.10 2.72
CA LEU A 192 -7.98 -4.99 2.65
C LEU A 192 -8.09 -4.35 4.03
N TYR A 193 -7.75 -3.06 4.12
CA TYR A 193 -7.93 -2.23 5.30
C TYR A 193 -9.11 -1.29 5.08
N VAL A 194 -10.02 -1.26 6.03
CA VAL A 194 -11.08 -0.25 6.09
C VAL A 194 -10.72 0.73 7.20
N LEU A 195 -10.47 1.99 6.83
CA LEU A 195 -10.25 3.07 7.77
C LEU A 195 -11.54 3.87 7.95
N SER A 196 -11.81 4.31 9.18
CA SER A 196 -12.94 5.16 9.53
C SER A 196 -12.41 6.50 10.05
N GLU A 197 -12.82 7.60 9.42
CA GLU A 197 -12.55 8.95 9.87
C GLU A 197 -13.72 9.50 10.65
N ASN A 198 -13.47 9.91 11.90
CA ASN A 198 -14.47 10.53 12.75
C ASN A 198 -14.72 11.99 12.30
N PRO A 199 -15.99 12.40 12.03
CA PRO A 199 -16.29 13.71 11.50
C PRO A 199 -15.98 14.86 12.48
N ASP A 200 -16.10 14.61 13.80
CA ASP A 200 -15.94 15.64 14.82
C ASP A 200 -14.47 15.92 15.14
N THR A 201 -13.66 14.87 15.18
CA THR A 201 -12.25 14.96 15.62
C THR A 201 -11.27 14.86 14.45
N GLY A 202 -11.71 14.31 13.32
CA GLY A 202 -10.86 13.96 12.20
C GLY A 202 -9.88 12.81 12.49
N ALA A 203 -10.09 12.07 13.59
CA ALA A 203 -9.28 10.89 13.90
C ALA A 203 -9.57 9.77 12.90
N ILE A 204 -8.52 9.15 12.38
CA ILE A 204 -8.61 8.03 11.46
C ILE A 204 -8.17 6.77 12.21
N LEU A 205 -9.02 5.73 12.19
CA LEU A 205 -8.78 4.46 12.88
C LEU A 205 -9.11 3.29 11.95
N VAL A 206 -8.45 2.14 12.16
CA VAL A 206 -8.79 0.89 11.46
C VAL A 206 -10.11 0.34 11.98
N ALA A 207 -11.10 0.22 11.11
CA ALA A 207 -12.39 -0.38 11.39
C ALA A 207 -12.45 -1.87 11.01
N ALA A 208 -11.69 -2.29 9.98
CA ALA A 208 -11.59 -3.71 9.58
C ALA A 208 -10.27 -4.00 8.88
N ILE A 209 -9.80 -5.25 9.02
CA ILE A 209 -8.76 -5.85 8.18
C ILE A 209 -9.28 -7.21 7.73
N SER A 210 -9.08 -7.55 6.46
CA SER A 210 -9.44 -8.85 5.89
C SER A 210 -8.48 -9.24 4.77
N ASP A 211 -8.34 -10.53 4.52
CA ASP A 211 -7.56 -11.00 3.38
C ASP A 211 -8.27 -10.72 2.07
N ILE A 212 -7.51 -10.34 1.05
CA ILE A 212 -8.01 -10.20 -0.31
C ILE A 212 -8.11 -11.61 -0.90
N LYS A 213 -9.34 -12.08 -1.11
CA LYS A 213 -9.56 -13.37 -1.78
C LYS A 213 -9.13 -13.22 -3.24
N GLN A 214 -8.07 -13.90 -3.63
CA GLN A 214 -7.74 -14.08 -5.03
C GLN A 214 -8.92 -14.76 -5.73
N ARG A 215 -9.43 -14.10 -6.77
CA ARG A 215 -10.50 -14.67 -7.62
C ARG A 215 -9.90 -15.46 -8.76
#